data_fc8f1b307de0f6d5c7c266856b9bc713
#
_entry.id   fc8f1b307de0f6d5c7c266856b9bc713
#
_cell.length_a   1.000
_cell.length_b   1.000
_cell.length_c   1.000
_cell.angle_alpha   90.00
_cell.angle_beta   90.00
_cell.angle_gamma   90.00
#
_symmetry.space_group_name_H-M   'P 1'
#
loop_
_entity.id
_entity.type
_entity.pdbx_description
1 polymer ?
#
loop_
_entity_poly.entity_id
_entity_poly.type
_entity_poly.pdbx_seq_one_letter_code
_entity_poly.pdbx_strand_id
1 'polypeptide(L)'
;FESLCRQFLIRQNRQGRLPEIFDAIGTYSYDLPKEHKNGEFDVVTHDDKGYIFYEAKFRQTPITDAMIETEIRQVRQTGMDCYRYGFFSRAGYEVTPRPDVILYTLDDLFESC
;
A
#
# COMPACT_ATOMS: atom_id res chain seq x y z
N PHE A 1 7.25 4.67 10.56
CA PHE A 1 6.36 3.55 10.25
C PHE A 1 6.39 3.20 8.75
N GLU A 2 6.34 4.20 7.86
CA GLU A 2 6.45 3.97 6.42
C GLU A 2 7.80 3.35 6.05
N SER A 3 8.86 3.76 6.73
CA SER A 3 10.20 3.19 6.53
C SER A 3 10.24 1.71 6.89
N LEU A 4 9.56 1.32 7.97
CA LEU A 4 9.44 -0.10 8.36
C LEU A 4 8.70 -0.90 7.31
N CYS A 5 7.62 -0.35 6.76
CA CYS A 5 6.84 -1.00 5.70
C CYS A 5 7.69 -1.22 4.45
N ARG A 6 8.45 -0.21 4.05
CA ARG A 6 9.36 -0.31 2.89
C ARG A 6 10.41 -1.39 3.11
N GLN A 7 11.04 -1.41 4.27
CA GLN A 7 12.05 -2.42 4.59
C GLN A 7 11.47 -3.82 4.62
N PHE A 8 10.26 -3.97 5.16
CA PHE A 8 9.54 -5.24 5.15
C PHE A 8 9.35 -5.75 3.71
N LEU A 9 8.84 -4.89 2.81
CA LEU A 9 8.61 -5.26 1.42
C LEU A 9 9.92 -5.63 0.71
N ILE A 10 10.99 -4.90 0.97
CA ILE A 10 12.30 -5.21 0.38
C ILE A 10 12.78 -6.59 0.84
N ARG A 11 12.65 -6.90 2.13
CA ARG A 11 13.03 -8.23 2.65
C ARG A 11 12.19 -9.35 2.04
N GLN A 12 10.86 -9.15 1.98
CA GLN A 12 9.95 -10.13 1.39
C GLN A 12 10.28 -10.37 -0.08
N ASN A 13 10.62 -9.31 -0.80
CA ASN A 13 10.99 -9.40 -2.21
C ASN A 13 12.27 -10.22 -2.39
N ARG A 14 13.28 -9.97 -1.56
CA ARG A 14 14.55 -10.72 -1.60
C ARG A 14 14.37 -12.20 -1.31
N GLN A 15 13.41 -12.52 -0.45
CA GLN A 15 13.13 -13.90 -0.04
C GLN A 15 12.13 -14.61 -0.95
N GLY A 16 11.63 -13.91 -1.97
CA GLY A 16 10.66 -14.47 -2.91
C GLY A 16 9.30 -14.77 -2.27
N ARG A 17 8.92 -14.07 -1.21
CA ARG A 17 7.68 -14.33 -0.47
C ARG A 17 6.49 -13.49 -0.94
N LEU A 18 6.72 -12.49 -1.79
CA LEU A 18 5.65 -11.69 -2.34
C LEU A 18 4.96 -12.43 -3.49
N PRO A 19 3.66 -12.22 -3.70
CA PRO A 19 2.97 -12.80 -4.86
C PRO A 19 3.61 -12.37 -6.18
N GLU A 20 4.08 -11.11 -6.24
CA GLU A 20 4.74 -10.55 -7.40
C GLU A 20 6.07 -9.93 -6.95
N ILE A 21 7.16 -10.32 -7.58
CA ILE A 21 8.48 -9.77 -7.30
C ILE A 21 8.62 -8.43 -8.02
N PHE A 22 8.90 -7.37 -7.27
CA PHE A 22 9.04 -6.04 -7.86
C PHE A 22 10.48 -5.75 -8.29
N ASP A 23 10.62 -4.87 -9.28
CA ASP A 23 11.90 -4.39 -9.78
C ASP A 23 12.24 -2.98 -9.28
N ALA A 24 11.26 -2.27 -8.73
CA ALA A 24 11.46 -0.93 -8.20
C ALA A 24 10.51 -0.65 -7.03
N ILE A 25 10.96 0.18 -6.09
CA ILE A 25 10.16 0.60 -4.94
C ILE A 25 10.47 2.07 -4.65
N GLY A 26 9.45 2.84 -4.30
CA GLY A 26 9.60 4.26 -4.01
C GLY A 26 8.36 4.86 -3.40
N THR A 27 8.31 6.20 -3.40
CA THR A 27 7.18 7.01 -2.97
C THR A 27 6.60 7.72 -4.18
N TYR A 28 5.30 8.00 -4.16
CA TYR A 28 4.65 8.78 -5.21
C TYR A 28 3.91 9.94 -4.59
N SER A 29 4.25 11.16 -5.04
CA SER A 29 3.57 12.38 -4.60
C SER A 29 2.74 12.94 -5.74
N TYR A 30 1.58 13.50 -5.41
CA TYR A 30 0.71 14.11 -6.41
C TYR A 30 0.20 15.45 -5.93
N ASP A 31 -0.13 16.32 -6.90
CA ASP A 31 -0.71 17.62 -6.65
C ASP A 31 -1.83 17.86 -7.65
N LEU A 32 -3.03 18.14 -7.14
CA LEU A 32 -4.20 18.46 -7.95
C LEU A 32 -4.67 19.88 -7.62
N PRO A 33 -4.00 20.91 -8.18
CA PRO A 33 -4.27 22.31 -7.82
C PRO A 33 -5.73 22.74 -8.03
N LYS A 34 -6.38 22.21 -9.07
CA LYS A 34 -7.77 22.55 -9.37
C LYS A 34 -8.74 22.05 -8.30
N GLU A 35 -8.39 21.00 -7.61
CA GLU A 35 -9.20 20.40 -6.56
C GLU A 35 -8.68 20.72 -5.17
N HIS A 36 -7.62 21.52 -5.08
CA HIS A 36 -6.92 21.85 -3.85
C HIS A 36 -6.50 20.60 -3.07
N LYS A 37 -6.13 19.56 -3.83
CA LYS A 37 -5.66 18.30 -3.24
C LYS A 37 -4.20 18.10 -3.56
N ASN A 38 -3.42 17.76 -2.54
CA ASN A 38 -2.10 17.24 -2.71
C ASN A 38 -2.00 16.00 -1.81
N GLY A 39 -1.11 15.10 -2.14
CA GLY A 39 -0.97 13.89 -1.35
C GLY A 39 0.26 13.11 -1.73
N GLU A 40 0.50 12.11 -0.92
CA GLU A 40 1.64 11.22 -1.10
C GLU A 40 1.20 9.79 -0.80
N PHE A 41 1.61 8.87 -1.66
CA PHE A 41 1.43 7.45 -1.42
C PHE A 41 2.72 6.94 -0.78
N ASP A 42 2.60 6.29 0.37
CA ASP A 42 3.72 5.95 1.23
C ASP A 42 4.74 5.03 0.56
N VAL A 43 4.25 4.00 -0.10
CA VAL A 43 5.11 3.05 -0.79
C VAL A 43 4.44 2.62 -2.08
N VAL A 44 5.20 2.61 -3.17
CA VAL A 44 4.75 2.14 -4.48
C VAL A 44 5.79 1.18 -5.02
N THR A 45 5.37 -0.01 -5.45
CA THR A 45 6.24 -0.98 -6.10
C THR A 45 5.85 -1.13 -7.56
N HIS A 46 6.83 -1.46 -8.40
CA HIS A 46 6.63 -1.71 -9.82
C HIS A 46 7.11 -3.12 -10.17
N ASP A 47 6.34 -3.81 -10.99
CA ASP A 47 6.70 -5.12 -11.54
C ASP A 47 6.13 -5.27 -12.95
N ASP A 48 6.27 -6.46 -13.54
CA ASP A 48 5.87 -6.71 -14.94
C ASP A 48 4.37 -6.45 -15.20
N LYS A 49 3.54 -6.50 -14.17
CA LYS A 49 2.09 -6.29 -14.30
C LYS A 49 1.66 -4.85 -14.11
N GLY A 50 2.54 -4.01 -13.55
CA GLY A 50 2.24 -2.61 -13.28
C GLY A 50 2.68 -2.20 -11.89
N TYR A 51 1.81 -1.46 -11.19
CA TYR A 51 2.12 -0.89 -9.88
C TYR A 51 1.24 -1.46 -8.79
N ILE A 52 1.80 -1.55 -7.58
CA ILE A 52 1.05 -1.80 -6.35
C ILE A 52 1.27 -0.59 -5.46
N PHE A 53 0.18 0.04 -5.04
CA PHE A 53 0.23 1.18 -4.12
C PHE A 53 -0.08 0.69 -2.71
N TYR A 54 0.78 1.04 -1.77
CA TYR A 54 0.64 0.66 -0.37
C TYR A 54 0.39 1.89 0.49
N GLU A 55 -0.54 1.76 1.43
CA GLU A 55 -0.86 2.80 2.41
C GLU A 55 -0.62 2.28 3.81
N ALA A 56 0.14 3.04 4.60
CA ALA A 56 0.43 2.70 5.99
C ALA A 56 -0.48 3.54 6.91
N LYS A 57 -1.28 2.87 7.73
CA LYS A 57 -2.19 3.51 8.67
C LYS A 57 -1.77 3.18 10.10
N PHE A 58 -1.02 4.10 10.70
CA PHE A 58 -0.55 3.97 12.08
C PHE A 58 -1.52 4.67 13.01
N ARG A 59 -2.77 4.19 13.02
CA ARG A 59 -3.87 4.73 13.81
C ARG A 59 -4.33 3.73 14.86
N GLN A 60 -5.12 4.20 15.82
CA GLN A 60 -5.71 3.35 16.85
C GLN A 60 -7.00 2.67 16.40
N THR A 61 -7.54 3.08 15.26
CA THR A 61 -8.76 2.51 14.70
C THR A 61 -8.44 1.58 13.52
N PRO A 62 -9.21 0.50 13.34
CA PRO A 62 -9.02 -0.41 12.21
C PRO A 62 -9.28 0.26 10.86
N ILE A 63 -8.69 -0.30 9.80
CA ILE A 63 -8.99 0.09 8.43
C ILE A 63 -10.35 -0.50 8.05
N THR A 64 -11.21 0.30 7.43
CA THR A 64 -12.55 -0.09 7.01
C THR A 64 -12.65 -0.16 5.49
N ASP A 65 -13.73 -0.77 4.97
CA ASP A 65 -14.01 -0.80 3.54
C ASP A 65 -14.08 0.60 2.93
N ALA A 66 -14.66 1.56 3.65
CA ALA A 66 -14.74 2.95 3.18
C ALA A 66 -13.36 3.57 2.97
N MET A 67 -12.42 3.29 3.86
CA MET A 67 -11.05 3.77 3.76
C MET A 67 -10.34 3.15 2.53
N ILE A 68 -10.56 1.86 2.29
CA ILE A 68 -10.02 1.17 1.12
C ILE A 68 -10.57 1.79 -0.17
N GLU A 69 -11.87 2.03 -0.24
CA GLU A 69 -12.50 2.64 -1.42
C GLU A 69 -11.96 4.04 -1.68
N THR A 70 -11.74 4.83 -0.62
CA THR A 70 -11.15 6.17 -0.75
C THR A 70 -9.74 6.09 -1.34
N GLU A 71 -8.93 5.17 -0.86
CA GLU A 71 -7.56 4.98 -1.36
C GLU A 71 -7.55 4.55 -2.82
N ILE A 72 -8.39 3.59 -3.19
CA ILE A 72 -8.50 3.12 -4.57
C ILE A 72 -8.89 4.28 -5.50
N ARG A 73 -9.82 5.12 -5.07
CA ARG A 73 -10.23 6.29 -5.85
C ARG A 73 -9.08 7.27 -6.06
N GLN A 74 -8.30 7.53 -5.01
CA GLN A 74 -7.15 8.41 -5.09
C GLN A 74 -6.08 7.86 -6.04
N VAL A 75 -5.81 6.56 -5.97
CA VAL A 75 -4.85 5.92 -6.87
C VAL A 75 -5.30 6.02 -8.31
N ARG A 76 -6.58 5.81 -8.58
CA ARG A 76 -7.12 5.92 -9.94
C ARG A 76 -6.95 7.32 -10.53
N GLN A 77 -6.97 8.34 -9.70
CA GLN A 77 -6.76 9.72 -10.13
C GLN A 77 -5.34 9.99 -10.62
N THR A 78 -4.38 9.15 -10.26
CA THR A 78 -2.99 9.29 -10.72
C THR A 78 -2.82 8.89 -12.18
N GLY A 79 -3.74 8.09 -12.73
CA GLY A 79 -3.61 7.54 -14.08
C GLY A 79 -2.58 6.43 -14.20
N MET A 80 -1.95 6.01 -13.12
CA MET A 80 -0.97 4.92 -13.13
C MET A 80 -1.64 3.57 -13.21
N ASP A 81 -0.96 2.61 -13.82
CA ASP A 81 -1.46 1.25 -14.04
C ASP A 81 -1.30 0.42 -12.75
N CYS A 82 -2.17 0.68 -11.78
CA CYS A 82 -2.19 -0.01 -10.50
C CYS A 82 -3.14 -1.20 -10.57
N TYR A 83 -2.61 -2.38 -10.36
CA TYR A 83 -3.43 -3.61 -10.44
C TYR A 83 -3.76 -4.20 -9.08
N ARG A 84 -3.14 -3.70 -8.01
CA ARG A 84 -3.37 -4.19 -6.65
C ARG A 84 -3.10 -3.09 -5.64
N TYR A 85 -3.76 -3.17 -4.49
CA TYR A 85 -3.64 -2.16 -3.43
C TYR A 85 -3.23 -2.87 -2.14
N GLY A 86 -2.24 -2.34 -1.43
CA GLY A 86 -1.75 -2.90 -0.19
C GLY A 86 -1.96 -1.96 0.99
N PHE A 87 -2.16 -2.52 2.16
CA PHE A 87 -2.35 -1.75 3.38
C PHE A 87 -1.53 -2.33 4.51
N PHE A 88 -1.01 -1.46 5.36
CA PHE A 88 -0.38 -1.81 6.63
C PHE A 88 -1.18 -1.15 7.73
N SER A 89 -1.71 -1.92 8.66
CA SER A 89 -2.53 -1.40 9.75
C SER A 89 -1.99 -1.81 11.09
N ARG A 90 -1.88 -0.85 12.00
CA ARG A 90 -1.55 -1.11 13.40
C ARG A 90 -2.72 -1.74 14.15
N ALA A 91 -3.93 -1.24 13.90
CA ALA A 91 -5.13 -1.63 14.66
C ALA A 91 -5.93 -2.76 14.00
N GLY A 92 -5.46 -3.29 12.85
CA GLY A 92 -6.16 -4.35 12.15
C GLY A 92 -7.17 -3.85 11.14
N TYR A 93 -8.15 -4.69 10.83
CA TYR A 93 -9.07 -4.44 9.72
C TYR A 93 -10.50 -4.82 10.09
N GLU A 94 -11.46 -4.02 9.61
CA GLU A 94 -12.88 -4.32 9.61
C GLU A 94 -13.35 -4.22 8.16
N VAL A 95 -12.94 -5.19 7.33
CA VAL A 95 -13.13 -5.13 5.88
C VAL A 95 -13.62 -6.46 5.34
N THR A 96 -14.26 -6.39 4.17
CA THR A 96 -14.61 -7.56 3.37
C THR A 96 -13.39 -7.95 2.53
N PRO A 97 -12.95 -9.22 2.55
CA PRO A 97 -11.81 -9.66 1.74
C PRO A 97 -12.01 -9.40 0.25
N ARG A 98 -10.95 -8.92 -0.41
CA ARG A 98 -10.96 -8.63 -1.85
C ARG A 98 -9.68 -9.20 -2.48
N PRO A 99 -9.76 -9.79 -3.70
CA PRO A 99 -8.59 -10.38 -4.36
C PRO A 99 -7.55 -9.34 -4.79
N ASP A 100 -7.96 -8.09 -4.98
CA ASP A 100 -7.09 -6.99 -5.42
C ASP A 100 -6.47 -6.20 -4.25
N VAL A 101 -6.72 -6.63 -3.02
CA VAL A 101 -6.26 -5.93 -1.82
C VAL A 101 -5.40 -6.86 -0.97
N ILE A 102 -4.22 -6.37 -0.57
CA ILE A 102 -3.29 -7.07 0.32
C ILE A 102 -3.33 -6.40 1.69
N LEU A 103 -3.53 -7.20 2.74
CA LEU A 103 -3.69 -6.68 4.10
C LEU A 103 -2.56 -7.20 4.99
N TYR A 104 -1.71 -6.28 5.44
CA TYR A 104 -0.65 -6.59 6.40
C TYR A 104 -0.94 -5.96 7.75
N THR A 105 -0.50 -6.59 8.82
CA THR A 105 -0.63 -6.08 10.18
C THR A 105 0.72 -5.69 10.74
N LEU A 106 0.73 -5.04 11.90
CA LEU A 106 1.97 -4.74 12.60
C LEU A 106 2.75 -6.00 12.96
N ASP A 107 2.04 -7.07 13.31
CA ASP A 107 2.67 -8.35 13.62
C ASP A 107 3.44 -8.91 12.43
N ASP A 108 2.90 -8.78 11.22
CA ASP A 108 3.58 -9.22 10.00
C ASP A 108 4.94 -8.56 9.83
N LEU A 109 5.04 -7.27 10.19
CA LEU A 109 6.30 -6.53 10.07
C LEU A 109 7.40 -7.09 10.97
N PHE A 110 7.04 -7.59 12.14
CA PHE A 110 7.99 -8.10 13.12
C PHE A 110 8.25 -9.60 12.97
N GLU A 111 7.27 -10.38 12.54
CA GLU A 111 7.43 -11.82 12.36
C GLU A 111 8.32 -12.20 11.18
N SER A 112 8.52 -11.28 10.24
CA SER A 112 9.33 -11.53 9.05
C SER A 112 10.83 -11.37 9.28
N CYS A 113 11.26 -11.07 10.50
CA CYS A 113 12.68 -10.91 10.84
C CYS A 113 13.44 -12.23 10.94
#